data_9a55355a6c4e20634ba5b282349e8a81
#
_entry.id   9a55355a6c4e20634ba5b282349e8a81
#
_cell.length_a   1.000
_cell.length_b   1.000
_cell.length_c   1.000
_cell.angle_alpha   90.00
_cell.angle_beta   90.00
_cell.angle_gamma   90.00
#
_symmetry.space_group_name_H-M   'P 1'
#
loop_
_entity.id
_entity.type
_entity.pdbx_description
1 polymer ?
#
loop_
_entity_poly.entity_id
_entity_poly.type
_entity_poly.pdbx_seq_one_letter_code
_entity_poly.pdbx_strand_id
1 'polypeptide(L)'
;MPPRLKVGEAVKLFASFYPNPMDPDGLLETLGIEKVKNSTYRRLSGGQRQRLSIALALVGNPKIAILDELTTGLDPEARRETWALIESARDRGVTVILVTHFMDEAERLCDRLALVNHGRLVVLDAPEAIAAHAGESRVRFVPSKPVEDKTLYAIPGVKEIERKVAYVTVIGTGDLAASVIDSLARIGVHVSDIEARGGNLDDAFVKLTRDDTSRVQRLQS
;
A
#
# COMPACT_ATOMS: atom_id res chain seq x y z
N MET A 1 -2.14 25.77 -6.20
CA MET A 1 -1.48 26.86 -5.41
C MET A 1 -0.96 27.95 -6.34
N PRO A 2 -0.95 29.25 -5.97
CA PRO A 2 -0.40 30.31 -6.79
C PRO A 2 1.09 30.09 -7.11
N PRO A 3 1.51 30.16 -8.39
CA PRO A 3 2.86 29.74 -8.79
C PRO A 3 3.99 30.63 -8.27
N ARG A 4 3.69 31.85 -7.85
CA ARG A 4 4.65 32.81 -7.30
C ARG A 4 4.71 32.83 -5.77
N LEU A 5 3.81 32.16 -5.08
CA LEU A 5 3.79 32.07 -3.61
C LEU A 5 5.00 31.26 -3.14
N LYS A 6 5.71 31.77 -2.14
CA LYS A 6 6.85 31.08 -1.55
C LYS A 6 6.38 29.98 -0.58
N VAL A 7 7.19 28.95 -0.40
CA VAL A 7 6.89 27.81 0.50
C VAL A 7 6.56 28.29 1.91
N GLY A 8 7.44 29.12 2.52
CA GLY A 8 7.23 29.62 3.87
C GLY A 8 6.02 30.56 3.99
N GLU A 9 5.72 31.35 2.96
CA GLU A 9 4.54 32.21 2.91
C GLU A 9 3.25 31.34 2.87
N ALA A 10 3.27 30.27 2.09
CA ALA A 10 2.15 29.34 1.99
C ALA A 10 1.83 28.69 3.33
N VAL A 11 2.84 28.12 4.01
CA VAL A 11 2.63 27.43 5.29
C VAL A 11 2.18 28.41 6.38
N LYS A 12 2.76 29.63 6.44
CA LYS A 12 2.34 30.68 7.38
C LYS A 12 0.91 31.17 7.11
N LEU A 13 0.54 31.31 5.82
CA LEU A 13 -0.83 31.67 5.46
C LEU A 13 -1.82 30.61 5.93
N PHE A 14 -1.53 29.32 5.67
CA PHE A 14 -2.41 28.24 6.12
C PHE A 14 -2.46 28.14 7.65
N ALA A 15 -1.34 28.30 8.34
CA ALA A 15 -1.29 28.37 9.79
C ALA A 15 -2.22 29.44 10.37
N SER A 16 -2.32 30.61 9.71
CA SER A 16 -3.16 31.71 10.19
C SER A 16 -4.67 31.44 10.18
N PHE A 17 -5.12 30.37 9.52
CA PHE A 17 -6.53 29.95 9.51
C PHE A 17 -6.94 29.13 10.73
N TYR A 18 -5.98 28.72 11.57
CA TYR A 18 -6.22 27.82 12.70
C TYR A 18 -5.86 28.47 14.03
N PRO A 19 -6.59 28.19 15.11
CA PRO A 19 -6.34 28.81 16.42
C PRO A 19 -5.06 28.28 17.10
N ASN A 20 -4.68 27.01 16.86
CA ASN A 20 -3.53 26.35 17.46
C ASN A 20 -2.69 25.63 16.40
N PRO A 21 -2.09 26.35 15.43
CA PRO A 21 -1.31 25.72 14.38
C PRO A 21 0.00 25.17 14.93
N MET A 22 0.56 24.19 14.23
CA MET A 22 1.95 23.77 14.42
C MET A 22 2.89 24.94 14.05
N ASP A 23 4.10 24.96 14.62
CA ASP A 23 5.12 25.89 14.19
C ASP A 23 5.47 25.68 12.70
N PRO A 24 5.22 26.67 11.81
CA PRO A 24 5.48 26.53 10.38
C PRO A 24 6.94 26.20 10.05
N ASP A 25 7.89 26.75 10.79
CA ASP A 25 9.30 26.58 10.49
C ASP A 25 9.80 25.21 10.94
N GLY A 26 9.43 24.75 12.14
CA GLY A 26 9.70 23.40 12.61
C GLY A 26 9.03 22.32 11.76
N LEU A 27 7.84 22.60 11.21
CA LEU A 27 7.17 21.68 10.29
C LEU A 27 7.93 21.57 8.97
N LEU A 28 8.43 22.67 8.40
CA LEU A 28 9.25 22.64 7.17
C LEU A 28 10.56 21.89 7.38
N GLU A 29 11.18 22.00 8.56
CA GLU A 29 12.37 21.24 8.96
C GLU A 29 12.06 19.75 9.02
N THR A 30 11.01 19.37 9.77
CA THR A 30 10.55 17.97 9.90
C THR A 30 10.30 17.32 8.53
N LEU A 31 9.76 18.08 7.58
CA LEU A 31 9.46 17.61 6.24
C LEU A 31 10.64 17.75 5.26
N GLY A 32 11.81 18.24 5.72
CA GLY A 32 13.04 18.36 4.93
C GLY A 32 12.93 19.35 3.76
N ILE A 33 12.10 20.39 3.88
CA ILE A 33 11.92 21.46 2.87
C ILE A 33 12.24 22.85 3.37
N GLU A 34 12.91 22.98 4.51
CA GLU A 34 13.33 24.28 5.06
C GLU A 34 14.28 25.02 4.10
N LYS A 35 15.17 24.29 3.40
CA LYS A 35 16.13 24.89 2.45
C LYS A 35 15.46 25.58 1.28
N VAL A 36 14.24 25.19 0.94
CA VAL A 36 13.45 25.78 -0.14
C VAL A 36 12.36 26.73 0.36
N LYS A 37 12.37 27.11 1.64
CA LYS A 37 11.40 28.01 2.27
C LYS A 37 11.17 29.30 1.49
N ASN A 38 12.22 29.87 0.89
CA ASN A 38 12.17 31.10 0.10
C ASN A 38 11.93 30.86 -1.40
N SER A 39 11.86 29.59 -1.83
CA SER A 39 11.57 29.23 -3.22
C SER A 39 10.09 29.36 -3.52
N THR A 40 9.78 29.78 -4.76
CA THR A 40 8.38 29.83 -5.21
C THR A 40 7.88 28.44 -5.57
N TYR A 41 6.58 28.19 -5.43
CA TYR A 41 5.91 26.92 -5.76
C TYR A 41 6.28 26.38 -7.15
N ARG A 42 6.38 27.27 -8.14
CA ARG A 42 6.75 26.91 -9.52
C ARG A 42 8.14 26.25 -9.64
N ARG A 43 9.07 26.60 -8.76
CA ARG A 43 10.47 26.12 -8.79
C ARG A 43 10.69 24.82 -8.03
N LEU A 44 9.68 24.32 -7.34
CA LEU A 44 9.78 23.09 -6.57
C LEU A 44 9.82 21.86 -7.47
N SER A 45 10.61 20.87 -7.07
CA SER A 45 10.54 19.51 -7.63
C SER A 45 9.20 18.84 -7.28
N GLY A 46 8.87 17.72 -7.92
CA GLY A 46 7.68 16.93 -7.60
C GLY A 46 7.62 16.56 -6.11
N GLY A 47 8.68 15.94 -5.57
CA GLY A 47 8.75 15.56 -4.15
C GLY A 47 8.65 16.77 -3.21
N GLN A 48 9.27 17.92 -3.53
CA GLN A 48 9.13 19.13 -2.72
C GLN A 48 7.69 19.67 -2.71
N ARG A 49 6.97 19.58 -3.83
CA ARG A 49 5.55 19.94 -3.88
C ARG A 49 4.69 19.04 -3.02
N GLN A 50 4.95 17.72 -3.03
CA GLN A 50 4.22 16.77 -2.21
C GLN A 50 4.48 17.01 -0.72
N ARG A 51 5.74 17.21 -0.31
CA ARG A 51 6.08 17.56 1.08
C ARG A 51 5.43 18.87 1.52
N LEU A 52 5.35 19.86 0.63
CA LEU A 52 4.61 21.09 0.91
C LEU A 52 3.10 20.80 1.06
N SER A 53 2.50 19.94 0.24
CA SER A 53 1.09 19.57 0.39
C SER A 53 0.83 18.90 1.74
N ILE A 54 1.72 18.03 2.20
CA ILE A 54 1.66 17.44 3.54
C ILE A 54 1.79 18.53 4.63
N ALA A 55 2.73 19.46 4.47
CA ALA A 55 2.87 20.59 5.40
C ALA A 55 1.57 21.36 5.57
N LEU A 56 0.91 21.67 4.44
CA LEU A 56 -0.34 22.42 4.46
C LEU A 56 -1.50 21.62 5.07
N ALA A 57 -1.53 20.31 4.88
CA ALA A 57 -2.51 19.43 5.51
C ALA A 57 -2.32 19.34 7.03
N LEU A 58 -1.07 19.40 7.52
CA LEU A 58 -0.74 19.17 8.92
C LEU A 58 -0.59 20.46 9.75
N VAL A 59 -0.30 21.61 9.13
CA VAL A 59 0.02 22.85 9.84
C VAL A 59 -1.08 23.31 10.80
N GLY A 60 -2.34 22.99 10.50
CA GLY A 60 -3.48 23.28 11.36
C GLY A 60 -3.57 22.42 12.62
N ASN A 61 -2.60 21.52 12.86
CA ASN A 61 -2.60 20.53 13.93
C ASN A 61 -3.91 19.71 13.95
N PRO A 62 -4.29 19.08 12.81
CA PRO A 62 -5.57 18.43 12.66
C PRO A 62 -5.63 17.10 13.43
N LYS A 63 -6.83 16.71 13.86
CA LYS A 63 -7.12 15.33 14.31
C LYS A 63 -7.28 14.37 13.14
N ILE A 64 -7.73 14.87 11.98
CA ILE A 64 -7.96 14.09 10.76
C ILE A 64 -7.31 14.84 9.59
N ALA A 65 -6.47 14.16 8.83
CA ALA A 65 -5.89 14.65 7.58
C ALA A 65 -6.37 13.79 6.41
N ILE A 66 -6.84 14.44 5.34
CA ILE A 66 -7.24 13.76 4.10
C ILE A 66 -6.14 14.01 3.07
N LEU A 67 -5.55 12.94 2.57
CA LEU A 67 -4.43 12.95 1.64
C LEU A 67 -4.86 12.24 0.35
N ASP A 68 -4.97 13.01 -0.74
CA ASP A 68 -5.47 12.52 -2.00
C ASP A 68 -4.34 12.44 -3.03
N GLU A 69 -4.05 11.20 -3.51
CA GLU A 69 -3.05 10.86 -4.54
C GLU A 69 -1.67 11.52 -4.37
N LEU A 70 -1.18 11.64 -3.13
CA LEU A 70 0.04 12.37 -2.83
C LEU A 70 1.32 11.81 -3.46
N THR A 71 1.35 10.51 -3.81
CA THR A 71 2.55 9.86 -4.34
C THR A 71 2.55 9.70 -5.85
N THR A 72 1.48 10.16 -6.52
CA THR A 72 1.37 10.10 -7.98
C THR A 72 2.48 10.91 -8.65
N GLY A 73 3.20 10.25 -9.57
CA GLY A 73 4.29 10.87 -10.33
C GLY A 73 5.60 11.05 -9.56
N LEU A 74 5.73 10.49 -8.35
CA LEU A 74 6.99 10.42 -7.64
C LEU A 74 7.81 9.21 -8.09
N ASP A 75 9.13 9.36 -8.08
CA ASP A 75 10.04 8.23 -8.18
C ASP A 75 9.97 7.33 -6.91
N PRO A 76 10.48 6.08 -6.96
CA PRO A 76 10.36 5.15 -5.85
C PRO A 76 11.01 5.60 -4.54
N GLU A 77 12.06 6.43 -4.59
CA GLU A 77 12.72 6.95 -3.40
C GLU A 77 11.88 8.04 -2.75
N ALA A 78 11.44 9.05 -3.51
CA ALA A 78 10.58 10.12 -3.05
C ALA A 78 9.23 9.58 -2.51
N ARG A 79 8.69 8.51 -3.11
CA ARG A 79 7.49 7.82 -2.61
C ARG A 79 7.72 7.25 -1.21
N ARG A 80 8.82 6.49 -1.00
CA ARG A 80 9.15 5.93 0.33
C ARG A 80 9.36 7.00 1.40
N GLU A 81 10.01 8.11 1.04
CA GLU A 81 10.16 9.25 1.94
C GLU A 81 8.80 9.87 2.31
N THR A 82 7.89 9.99 1.33
CA THR A 82 6.52 10.48 1.57
C THR A 82 5.75 9.57 2.50
N TRP A 83 5.86 8.24 2.33
CA TRP A 83 5.25 7.27 3.24
C TRP A 83 5.75 7.42 4.68
N ALA A 84 7.06 7.57 4.87
CA ALA A 84 7.62 7.79 6.21
C ALA A 84 7.07 9.06 6.89
N LEU A 85 6.80 10.12 6.12
CA LEU A 85 6.18 11.34 6.63
C LEU A 85 4.71 11.13 7.05
N ILE A 86 3.97 10.32 6.29
CA ILE A 86 2.58 9.94 6.61
C ILE A 86 2.56 9.08 7.88
N GLU A 87 3.44 8.06 7.97
CA GLU A 87 3.62 7.23 9.15
C GLU A 87 3.94 8.08 10.39
N SER A 88 4.86 9.03 10.28
CA SER A 88 5.20 9.96 11.36
C SER A 88 4.00 10.85 11.80
N ALA A 89 3.13 11.25 10.88
CA ALA A 89 1.93 12.00 11.24
C ALA A 89 0.93 11.12 12.01
N ARG A 90 0.74 9.87 11.57
CA ARG A 90 -0.09 8.87 12.26
C ARG A 90 0.43 8.59 13.68
N ASP A 91 1.74 8.41 13.84
CA ASP A 91 2.38 8.14 15.13
C ASP A 91 2.22 9.29 16.13
N ARG A 92 2.01 10.52 15.63
CA ARG A 92 1.62 11.69 16.44
C ARG A 92 0.13 11.76 16.78
N GLY A 93 -0.65 10.75 16.40
CA GLY A 93 -2.08 10.64 16.71
C GLY A 93 -3.01 11.30 15.68
N VAL A 94 -2.51 11.66 14.50
CA VAL A 94 -3.37 12.15 13.41
C VAL A 94 -4.05 10.95 12.72
N THR A 95 -5.36 10.95 12.64
CA THR A 95 -6.07 10.00 11.79
C THR A 95 -5.89 10.40 10.33
N VAL A 96 -5.28 9.52 9.53
CA VAL A 96 -5.04 9.78 8.11
C VAL A 96 -6.08 9.03 7.27
N ILE A 97 -6.78 9.78 6.41
CA ILE A 97 -7.60 9.21 5.34
C ILE A 97 -6.78 9.36 4.05
N LEU A 98 -6.32 8.22 3.52
CA LEU A 98 -5.53 8.16 2.31
C LEU A 98 -6.40 7.75 1.13
N VAL A 99 -6.39 8.53 0.04
CA VAL A 99 -6.98 8.14 -1.24
C VAL A 99 -5.84 7.83 -2.19
N THR A 100 -5.79 6.60 -2.66
CA THR A 100 -4.71 6.11 -3.54
C THR A 100 -5.24 5.05 -4.51
N HIS A 101 -4.56 4.92 -5.64
CA HIS A 101 -4.73 3.80 -6.57
C HIS A 101 -3.53 2.84 -6.56
N PHE A 102 -2.55 3.07 -5.68
CA PHE A 102 -1.39 2.21 -5.48
C PHE A 102 -1.66 1.22 -4.35
N MET A 103 -1.70 -0.06 -4.67
CA MET A 103 -2.00 -1.10 -3.68
C MET A 103 -0.87 -1.29 -2.68
N ASP A 104 0.40 -1.14 -3.10
CA ASP A 104 1.58 -1.17 -2.23
C ASP A 104 1.56 -0.05 -1.17
N GLU A 105 1.04 1.12 -1.52
CA GLU A 105 0.84 2.23 -0.58
C GLU A 105 -0.27 1.90 0.42
N ALA A 106 -1.38 1.34 -0.05
CA ALA A 106 -2.49 0.94 0.77
C ALA A 106 -2.12 -0.19 1.76
N GLU A 107 -1.39 -1.21 1.29
CA GLU A 107 -0.87 -2.30 2.13
C GLU A 107 0.04 -1.80 3.25
N ARG A 108 0.89 -0.83 2.94
CA ARG A 108 1.89 -0.33 3.89
C ARG A 108 1.32 0.63 4.93
N LEU A 109 0.43 1.53 4.51
CA LEU A 109 0.04 2.70 5.33
C LEU A 109 -1.31 2.54 6.02
N CYS A 110 -2.19 1.67 5.53
CA CYS A 110 -3.56 1.62 5.99
C CYS A 110 -3.80 0.47 6.97
N ASP A 111 -4.42 0.78 8.12
CA ASP A 111 -4.95 -0.23 9.05
C ASP A 111 -6.27 -0.82 8.54
N ARG A 112 -7.03 -0.05 7.77
CA ARG A 112 -8.29 -0.45 7.13
C ARG A 112 -8.40 0.15 5.74
N LEU A 113 -8.96 -0.60 4.82
CA LEU A 113 -9.08 -0.26 3.42
C LEU A 113 -10.55 -0.33 2.97
N ALA A 114 -11.02 0.75 2.37
CA ALA A 114 -12.34 0.83 1.76
C ALA A 114 -12.19 0.77 0.24
N LEU A 115 -12.65 -0.30 -0.39
CA LEU A 115 -12.73 -0.40 -1.84
C LEU A 115 -14.05 0.19 -2.33
N VAL A 116 -13.97 1.26 -3.11
CA VAL A 116 -15.14 1.92 -3.71
C VAL A 116 -15.13 1.69 -5.22
N ASN A 117 -16.24 1.18 -5.75
CA ASN A 117 -16.44 0.95 -7.17
C ASN A 117 -17.81 1.50 -7.61
N HIS A 118 -17.84 2.28 -8.70
CA HIS A 118 -19.06 2.94 -9.19
C HIS A 118 -19.89 3.66 -8.10
N GLY A 119 -19.20 4.35 -7.17
CA GLY A 119 -19.84 5.08 -6.07
C GLY A 119 -20.42 4.19 -4.95
N ARG A 120 -20.09 2.91 -4.93
CA ARG A 120 -20.52 1.95 -3.91
C ARG A 120 -19.34 1.41 -3.13
N LEU A 121 -19.50 1.22 -1.85
CA LEU A 121 -18.56 0.50 -1.01
C LEU A 121 -18.68 -1.00 -1.30
N VAL A 122 -17.61 -1.58 -1.84
CA VAL A 122 -17.54 -3.02 -2.19
C VAL A 122 -17.07 -3.84 -0.99
N VAL A 123 -16.02 -3.38 -0.31
CA VAL A 123 -15.48 -4.02 0.90
C VAL A 123 -14.82 -2.98 1.79
N LEU A 124 -14.85 -3.22 3.10
CA LEU A 124 -14.14 -2.44 4.12
C LEU A 124 -13.54 -3.40 5.14
N ASP A 125 -12.24 -3.61 5.08
CA ASP A 125 -11.52 -4.53 5.99
C ASP A 125 -10.03 -4.15 6.08
N ALA A 126 -9.24 -4.92 6.84
CA ALA A 126 -7.79 -4.84 6.84
C ALA A 126 -7.22 -5.26 5.47
N PRO A 127 -6.08 -4.68 5.04
CA PRO A 127 -5.46 -5.02 3.76
C PRO A 127 -5.26 -6.53 3.55
N GLU A 128 -4.79 -7.24 4.57
CA GLU A 128 -4.53 -8.68 4.52
C GLU A 128 -5.83 -9.49 4.36
N ALA A 129 -6.92 -9.06 5.02
CA ALA A 129 -8.22 -9.69 4.89
C ALA A 129 -8.80 -9.50 3.48
N ILE A 130 -8.59 -8.30 2.88
CA ILE A 130 -8.99 -8.04 1.49
C ILE A 130 -8.13 -8.85 0.53
N ALA A 131 -6.81 -8.88 0.71
CA ALA A 131 -5.90 -9.68 -0.11
C ALA A 131 -6.27 -11.17 -0.11
N ALA A 132 -6.79 -11.69 1.01
CA ALA A 132 -7.29 -13.07 1.09
C ALA A 132 -8.47 -13.35 0.13
N HIS A 133 -9.22 -12.35 -0.31
CA HIS A 133 -10.28 -12.48 -1.33
C HIS A 133 -9.73 -12.67 -2.75
N ALA A 134 -8.46 -12.36 -3.01
CA ALA A 134 -7.83 -12.59 -4.31
C ALA A 134 -7.87 -14.08 -4.71
N GLY A 135 -7.94 -14.96 -3.74
CA GLY A 135 -8.11 -16.40 -3.94
C GLY A 135 -6.80 -17.16 -3.86
N GLU A 136 -6.28 -17.66 -4.96
CA GLU A 136 -5.20 -18.62 -4.94
C GLU A 136 -3.82 -17.98 -4.85
N SER A 137 -3.05 -18.40 -3.83
CA SER A 137 -1.62 -18.12 -3.74
C SER A 137 -0.85 -19.12 -4.62
N ARG A 138 0.26 -18.66 -5.22
CA ARG A 138 1.19 -19.50 -5.98
C ARG A 138 2.56 -19.44 -5.33
N VAL A 139 3.12 -20.60 -5.01
CA VAL A 139 4.49 -20.71 -4.48
C VAL A 139 5.32 -21.58 -5.41
N ARG A 140 6.31 -20.98 -6.06
CA ARG A 140 7.29 -21.64 -6.89
C ARG A 140 8.58 -21.84 -6.11
N PHE A 141 9.17 -23.03 -6.18
CA PHE A 141 10.40 -23.35 -5.47
C PHE A 141 11.15 -24.50 -6.14
N VAL A 142 12.44 -24.61 -5.81
CA VAL A 142 13.28 -25.76 -6.17
C VAL A 142 13.51 -26.61 -4.92
N PRO A 143 13.01 -27.85 -4.86
CA PRO A 143 13.24 -28.75 -3.73
C PRO A 143 14.63 -29.39 -3.82
N SER A 144 15.33 -29.55 -2.69
CA SER A 144 16.67 -30.16 -2.61
C SER A 144 16.71 -31.64 -3.00
N LYS A 145 15.57 -32.31 -2.99
CA LYS A 145 15.37 -33.70 -3.45
C LYS A 145 13.95 -33.86 -4.00
N PRO A 146 13.70 -34.85 -4.87
CA PRO A 146 12.35 -35.09 -5.40
C PRO A 146 11.32 -35.26 -4.30
N VAL A 147 10.17 -34.62 -4.45
CA VAL A 147 9.02 -34.70 -3.54
C VAL A 147 7.84 -35.25 -4.32
N GLU A 148 7.16 -36.25 -3.76
CA GLU A 148 5.96 -36.82 -4.38
C GLU A 148 4.78 -35.85 -4.30
N ASP A 149 3.89 -35.89 -5.29
CA ASP A 149 2.70 -35.04 -5.32
C ASP A 149 1.79 -35.27 -4.12
N LYS A 150 1.68 -36.52 -3.66
CA LYS A 150 0.93 -36.85 -2.45
C LYS A 150 1.40 -36.06 -1.22
N THR A 151 2.70 -35.89 -1.08
CA THR A 151 3.29 -35.08 0.01
C THR A 151 2.94 -33.62 -0.13
N LEU A 152 2.97 -33.08 -1.35
CA LEU A 152 2.63 -31.70 -1.62
C LEU A 152 1.13 -31.41 -1.43
N TYR A 153 0.26 -32.33 -1.85
CA TYR A 153 -1.19 -32.22 -1.58
C TYR A 153 -1.55 -32.34 -0.10
N ALA A 154 -0.70 -32.96 0.72
CA ALA A 154 -0.89 -33.02 2.17
C ALA A 154 -0.56 -31.69 2.89
N ILE A 155 0.07 -30.73 2.21
CA ILE A 155 0.38 -29.41 2.77
C ILE A 155 -0.91 -28.60 2.90
N PRO A 156 -1.20 -28.02 4.08
CA PRO A 156 -2.40 -27.21 4.27
C PRO A 156 -2.53 -26.10 3.23
N GLY A 157 -3.69 -25.99 2.60
CA GLY A 157 -3.99 -24.96 1.62
C GLY A 157 -3.65 -25.30 0.17
N VAL A 158 -2.85 -26.34 -0.12
CA VAL A 158 -2.52 -26.76 -1.49
C VAL A 158 -3.74 -27.34 -2.20
N LYS A 159 -4.03 -26.84 -3.41
CA LYS A 159 -5.12 -27.30 -4.28
C LYS A 159 -4.63 -27.88 -5.59
N GLU A 160 -3.54 -27.31 -6.14
CA GLU A 160 -3.01 -27.70 -7.44
C GLU A 160 -1.49 -27.70 -7.42
N ILE A 161 -0.86 -28.53 -8.24
CA ILE A 161 0.58 -28.67 -8.38
C ILE A 161 0.94 -28.62 -9.87
N GLU A 162 1.82 -27.69 -10.22
CA GLU A 162 2.44 -27.62 -11.55
C GLU A 162 3.92 -27.99 -11.42
N ARG A 163 4.42 -28.88 -12.30
CA ARG A 163 5.84 -29.25 -12.35
C ARG A 163 6.49 -28.79 -13.65
N LYS A 164 7.67 -28.22 -13.53
CA LYS A 164 8.58 -27.96 -14.63
C LYS A 164 9.95 -28.58 -14.28
N VAL A 165 10.79 -28.76 -15.31
CA VAL A 165 12.06 -29.49 -15.15
C VAL A 165 12.91 -29.03 -13.97
N ALA A 166 12.91 -27.71 -13.67
CA ALA A 166 13.76 -27.14 -12.64
C ALA A 166 13.01 -26.76 -11.35
N TYR A 167 11.69 -26.66 -11.34
CA TYR A 167 10.94 -26.17 -10.19
C TYR A 167 9.53 -26.78 -10.07
N VAL A 168 9.03 -26.68 -8.87
CA VAL A 168 7.65 -27.06 -8.51
C VAL A 168 6.89 -25.77 -8.19
N THR A 169 5.68 -25.63 -8.69
CA THR A 169 4.73 -24.58 -8.29
C THR A 169 3.55 -25.25 -7.61
N VAL A 170 3.24 -24.83 -6.40
CA VAL A 170 2.01 -25.19 -5.71
C VAL A 170 1.05 -24.01 -5.75
N ILE A 171 -0.22 -24.29 -5.94
CA ILE A 171 -1.31 -23.32 -6.01
C ILE A 171 -2.32 -23.67 -4.93
N GLY A 172 -2.79 -22.66 -4.20
CA GLY A 172 -3.69 -22.92 -3.08
C GLY A 172 -4.13 -21.66 -2.36
N THR A 173 -4.52 -21.76 -1.11
CA THR A 173 -5.08 -20.67 -0.29
C THR A 173 -4.36 -20.55 1.05
N GLY A 174 -4.46 -19.38 1.68
CA GLY A 174 -3.82 -19.10 2.97
C GLY A 174 -2.34 -18.72 2.83
N ASP A 175 -1.61 -18.77 3.93
CA ASP A 175 -0.14 -18.57 3.94
C ASP A 175 0.56 -19.82 3.39
N LEU A 176 0.44 -19.98 2.08
CA LEU A 176 0.94 -21.14 1.37
C LEU A 176 2.47 -21.23 1.41
N ALA A 177 3.16 -20.10 1.43
CA ALA A 177 4.62 -20.06 1.47
C ALA A 177 5.17 -20.62 2.79
N ALA A 178 4.66 -20.14 3.92
CA ALA A 178 5.04 -20.67 5.23
C ALA A 178 4.66 -22.16 5.34
N SER A 179 3.46 -22.54 4.92
CA SER A 179 2.99 -23.94 4.95
C SER A 179 3.89 -24.88 4.14
N VAL A 180 4.36 -24.45 2.96
CA VAL A 180 5.28 -25.23 2.11
C VAL A 180 6.64 -25.36 2.78
N ILE A 181 7.23 -24.26 3.26
CA ILE A 181 8.55 -24.27 3.90
C ILE A 181 8.54 -25.20 5.12
N ASP A 182 7.59 -25.00 6.03
CA ASP A 182 7.50 -25.77 7.26
C ASP A 182 7.24 -27.26 7.02
N SER A 183 6.31 -27.59 6.11
CA SER A 183 5.97 -28.99 5.83
C SER A 183 7.12 -29.75 5.17
N LEU A 184 7.83 -29.11 4.24
CA LEU A 184 8.97 -29.73 3.57
C LEU A 184 10.20 -29.83 4.50
N ALA A 185 10.43 -28.84 5.35
CA ALA A 185 11.50 -28.89 6.34
C ALA A 185 11.34 -30.05 7.33
N ARG A 186 10.10 -30.35 7.76
CA ARG A 186 9.80 -31.49 8.65
C ARG A 186 10.20 -32.86 8.08
N ILE A 187 10.20 -33.00 6.77
CA ILE A 187 10.62 -34.23 6.08
C ILE A 187 12.06 -34.16 5.53
N GLY A 188 12.82 -33.15 5.97
CA GLY A 188 14.21 -32.94 5.58
C GLY A 188 14.40 -32.55 4.11
N VAL A 189 13.43 -31.85 3.52
CA VAL A 189 13.53 -31.24 2.19
C VAL A 189 13.75 -29.76 2.38
N HIS A 190 14.89 -29.25 1.91
CA HIS A 190 15.15 -27.82 1.83
C HIS A 190 14.61 -27.28 0.52
N VAL A 191 14.17 -26.03 0.55
CA VAL A 191 13.66 -25.31 -0.62
C VAL A 191 14.57 -24.14 -0.94
N SER A 192 14.84 -23.91 -2.22
CA SER A 192 15.59 -22.77 -2.72
C SER A 192 14.82 -22.09 -3.84
N ASP A 193 15.26 -20.90 -4.25
CA ASP A 193 14.65 -20.09 -5.30
C ASP A 193 13.12 -19.94 -5.11
N ILE A 194 12.71 -19.57 -3.88
CA ILE A 194 11.32 -19.44 -3.54
C ILE A 194 10.79 -18.13 -4.11
N GLU A 195 9.80 -18.25 -4.99
CA GLU A 195 8.93 -17.15 -5.39
C GLU A 195 7.52 -17.42 -4.87
N ALA A 196 7.08 -16.63 -3.90
CA ALA A 196 5.71 -16.64 -3.43
C ALA A 196 4.97 -15.46 -4.09
N ARG A 197 3.90 -15.77 -4.81
CA ARG A 197 2.90 -14.81 -5.24
C ARG A 197 1.63 -15.17 -4.49
N GLY A 198 1.40 -14.47 -3.39
CA GLY A 198 0.11 -14.53 -2.69
C GLY A 198 -0.94 -13.78 -3.49
N GLY A 199 -2.21 -14.02 -3.18
CA GLY A 199 -3.23 -13.07 -3.53
C GLY A 199 -2.86 -11.74 -2.89
N ASN A 200 -2.40 -10.78 -3.70
CA ASN A 200 -2.10 -9.42 -3.29
C ASN A 200 -3.36 -8.55 -3.40
N LEU A 201 -3.28 -7.34 -2.90
CA LEU A 201 -4.41 -6.40 -3.02
C LEU A 201 -4.78 -6.11 -4.48
N ASP A 202 -3.81 -6.09 -5.41
CA ASP A 202 -4.06 -5.88 -6.83
C ASP A 202 -4.97 -6.97 -7.41
N ASP A 203 -4.67 -8.25 -7.12
CA ASP A 203 -5.47 -9.40 -7.58
C ASP A 203 -6.86 -9.39 -6.92
N ALA A 204 -6.93 -9.07 -5.62
CA ALA A 204 -8.18 -8.92 -4.89
C ALA A 204 -9.04 -7.78 -5.48
N PHE A 205 -8.42 -6.64 -5.76
CA PHE A 205 -9.08 -5.50 -6.40
C PHE A 205 -9.71 -5.88 -7.74
N VAL A 206 -8.94 -6.51 -8.63
CA VAL A 206 -9.42 -6.93 -9.96
C VAL A 206 -10.59 -7.91 -9.83
N LYS A 207 -10.51 -8.87 -8.90
CA LYS A 207 -11.57 -9.86 -8.70
C LYS A 207 -12.83 -9.21 -8.13
N LEU A 208 -12.71 -8.46 -7.04
CA LEU A 208 -13.85 -7.81 -6.38
C LEU A 208 -14.58 -6.79 -7.28
N THR A 209 -13.83 -6.05 -8.10
CA THR A 209 -14.44 -5.09 -9.04
C THR A 209 -15.14 -5.76 -10.21
N ARG A 210 -14.63 -6.90 -10.71
CA ARG A 210 -15.30 -7.71 -11.75
C ARG A 210 -16.59 -8.34 -11.23
N ASP A 211 -16.57 -8.90 -10.03
CA ASP A 211 -17.73 -9.54 -9.41
C ASP A 211 -18.84 -8.51 -9.15
N ASP A 212 -18.48 -7.32 -8.67
CA ASP A 212 -19.42 -6.22 -8.45
C ASP A 212 -20.05 -5.74 -9.76
N THR A 213 -19.25 -5.54 -10.81
CA THR A 213 -19.75 -5.16 -12.15
C THR A 213 -20.71 -6.19 -12.71
N SER A 214 -20.41 -7.48 -12.57
CA SER A 214 -21.27 -8.58 -13.01
C SER A 214 -22.59 -8.64 -12.23
N ARG A 215 -22.56 -8.27 -10.95
CA ARG A 215 -23.75 -8.19 -10.09
C ARG A 215 -24.65 -7.01 -10.46
N VAL A 216 -24.08 -5.85 -10.76
CA VAL A 216 -24.81 -4.65 -11.19
C VAL A 216 -25.50 -4.89 -12.54
N GLN A 217 -24.83 -5.53 -13.49
CA GLN A 217 -25.42 -5.85 -14.82
C GLN A 217 -26.61 -6.81 -14.70
N ARG A 218 -26.57 -7.80 -13.80
CA ARG A 218 -27.70 -8.73 -13.55
C ARG A 218 -28.90 -8.08 -12.87
N LEU A 219 -28.73 -6.95 -12.21
CA LEU A 219 -29.83 -6.22 -11.56
C LEU A 219 -30.49 -5.20 -12.50
N GLN A 220 -29.88 -4.95 -13.67
CA GLN A 220 -30.38 -4.02 -14.70
C GLN A 220 -30.99 -4.75 -15.91
N SER A 221 -30.87 -6.07 -15.96
CA SER A 221 -31.50 -6.96 -16.96
C SER A 221 -32.74 -7.62 -16.40
#